data_4a4315724d7ee956b4cdaf2c3905ef13
#
_entry.id   4a4315724d7ee956b4cdaf2c3905ef13
#
_cell.length_a   1.000
_cell.length_b   1.000
_cell.length_c   1.000
_cell.angle_alpha   90.00
_cell.angle_beta   90.00
_cell.angle_gamma   90.00
#
_symmetry.space_group_name_H-M   'P 1'
#
loop_
_entity.id
_entity.type
_entity.pdbx_description
1 polymer ?
#
loop_
_entity_poly.entity_id
_entity_poly.type
_entity_poly.pdbx_seq_one_letter_code
_entity_poly.pdbx_strand_id
1 'polypeptide(L)'
;MLITDIKELRLCFPTHAIDSIEPYTGFIDNSEHEFLMPPLGQPLYEKLCDWYDDNYNTMSPTDGKDVGYYNRLLLMAQRCVAFDAMSRSIDQQSISMNNAGVNMSLADDYKPADGDAISRAKNAYVKEAHASLNRLLYALEQWTALCPAPEDVTTDTQELYEIVSFWRSSRYFYLAAQLLIPSAVVLQEYLNIYDSREKFIQMLPDLHFIQEEQIAPAIGEDFTEVIIGMQISGGTKRDATAAYASQPKSLADDAKIDPMLRRLLHKLRKIMATLLESRTSVIRVEKQRKIDARDEGVRLIGQFRVYCQQHQDDILLALGLPQSVLEDMKEGKTQPADLQADYPQAYAYCISPMFVPYPAPQAEADDGANRPHQCRAADFNSPDMALHVTMPLL
;
A
#
# COMPACT_ATOMS: atom_id res chain seq x y z
N MET A 1 13.86 25.76 1.62
CA MET A 1 14.70 25.17 0.55
C MET A 1 15.75 24.29 1.20
N LEU A 2 15.88 23.04 0.77
CA LEU A 2 16.74 22.03 1.44
C LEU A 2 18.18 21.95 0.87
N ILE A 3 18.45 22.61 -0.27
CA ILE A 3 19.78 22.73 -0.87
C ILE A 3 20.03 24.19 -1.15
N THR A 4 20.93 24.81 -0.38
CA THR A 4 21.23 26.25 -0.48
C THR A 4 22.69 26.53 -0.89
N ASP A 5 23.58 25.54 -0.75
CA ASP A 5 25.00 25.67 -1.11
C ASP A 5 25.39 24.63 -2.19
N ILE A 6 26.33 25.06 -3.04
CA ILE A 6 26.94 24.22 -4.08
C ILE A 6 27.64 22.98 -3.48
N LYS A 7 28.13 23.06 -2.25
CA LYS A 7 28.74 21.91 -1.57
C LYS A 7 27.73 20.81 -1.28
N GLU A 8 26.54 21.19 -0.86
CA GLU A 8 25.45 20.24 -0.60
C GLU A 8 25.01 19.56 -1.91
N LEU A 9 24.85 20.33 -2.98
CA LEU A 9 24.54 19.78 -4.30
C LEU A 9 25.62 18.79 -4.76
N ARG A 10 26.91 19.10 -4.53
CA ARG A 10 28.04 18.22 -4.88
C ARG A 10 28.12 16.95 -4.03
N LEU A 11 27.64 16.99 -2.78
CA LEU A 11 27.53 15.78 -1.96
C LEU A 11 26.49 14.81 -2.51
N CYS A 12 25.38 15.32 -3.02
CA CYS A 12 24.30 14.53 -3.55
C CYS A 12 24.52 14.12 -5.01
N PHE A 13 25.04 15.05 -5.80
CA PHE A 13 25.28 14.89 -7.23
C PHE A 13 26.78 15.07 -7.54
N PRO A 14 27.50 13.99 -7.84
CA PRO A 14 28.96 14.03 -8.03
C PRO A 14 29.34 14.75 -9.34
N THR A 15 29.48 16.06 -9.28
CA THR A 15 29.96 16.89 -10.39
C THR A 15 31.00 17.89 -9.90
N HIS A 16 32.06 18.06 -10.69
CA HIS A 16 33.08 19.08 -10.45
C HIS A 16 32.91 20.29 -11.39
N ALA A 17 31.99 20.19 -12.35
CA ALA A 17 31.79 21.19 -13.40
C ALA A 17 30.80 22.30 -13.03
N ILE A 18 30.13 22.21 -11.87
CA ILE A 18 29.16 23.21 -11.42
C ILE A 18 29.84 24.09 -10.39
N ASP A 19 30.03 25.37 -10.69
CA ASP A 19 30.72 26.33 -9.82
C ASP A 19 29.75 27.20 -9.00
N SER A 20 28.53 27.38 -9.44
CA SER A 20 27.49 28.15 -8.74
C SER A 20 26.16 27.39 -8.70
N ILE A 21 25.41 27.54 -7.60
CA ILE A 21 24.07 26.99 -7.44
C ILE A 21 22.98 27.87 -8.08
N GLU A 22 23.25 29.15 -8.27
CA GLU A 22 22.25 30.14 -8.71
C GLU A 22 21.45 29.75 -9.96
N PRO A 23 22.05 29.18 -11.04
CA PRO A 23 21.31 28.76 -12.21
C PRO A 23 20.34 27.58 -11.95
N TYR A 24 20.51 26.87 -10.84
CA TYR A 24 19.74 25.68 -10.50
C TYR A 24 18.67 25.94 -9.44
N THR A 25 18.67 27.10 -8.78
CA THR A 25 17.77 27.42 -7.67
C THR A 25 16.30 27.21 -8.02
N GLY A 26 15.87 27.67 -9.20
CA GLY A 26 14.48 27.48 -9.63
C GLY A 26 14.10 26.03 -9.91
N PHE A 27 15.06 25.21 -10.36
CA PHE A 27 14.82 23.76 -10.56
C PHE A 27 14.79 23.00 -9.22
N ILE A 28 15.63 23.43 -8.27
CA ILE A 28 15.64 22.88 -6.92
C ILE A 28 14.31 23.16 -6.24
N ASP A 29 13.84 24.41 -6.27
CA ASP A 29 12.56 24.81 -5.71
C ASP A 29 11.37 24.01 -6.31
N ASN A 30 11.33 23.94 -7.64
CA ASN A 30 10.30 23.13 -8.32
C ASN A 30 10.37 21.64 -7.94
N SER A 31 11.58 21.06 -7.81
CA SER A 31 11.76 19.67 -7.41
C SER A 31 11.32 19.43 -5.97
N GLU A 32 11.59 20.37 -5.06
CA GLU A 32 11.11 20.27 -3.69
C GLU A 32 9.59 20.23 -3.61
N HIS A 33 8.92 21.14 -4.33
CA HIS A 33 7.46 21.28 -4.25
C HIS A 33 6.69 20.24 -5.08
N GLU A 34 7.19 19.86 -6.26
CA GLU A 34 6.47 18.97 -7.16
C GLU A 34 6.83 17.50 -7.00
N PHE A 35 8.07 17.20 -6.63
CA PHE A 35 8.58 15.83 -6.56
C PHE A 35 8.71 15.30 -5.13
N LEU A 36 9.31 16.09 -4.22
CA LEU A 36 9.60 15.64 -2.85
C LEU A 36 8.42 15.86 -1.88
N MET A 37 7.84 17.06 -1.88
CA MET A 37 6.79 17.43 -0.91
C MET A 37 5.54 16.55 -0.98
N PRO A 38 5.01 16.15 -2.16
CA PRO A 38 3.80 15.35 -2.22
C PRO A 38 3.89 14.00 -1.47
N PRO A 39 4.93 13.16 -1.64
CA PRO A 39 5.03 11.90 -0.91
C PRO A 39 5.45 12.04 0.56
N LEU A 40 6.14 13.11 0.95
CA LEU A 40 6.44 13.42 2.35
C LEU A 40 5.24 13.99 3.09
N GLY A 41 4.43 14.77 2.40
CA GLY A 41 3.41 15.62 2.96
C GLY A 41 3.97 16.96 3.49
N GLN A 42 3.15 18.00 3.32
CA GLN A 42 3.53 19.36 3.70
C GLN A 42 4.02 19.50 5.15
N PRO A 43 3.35 18.87 6.19
CA PRO A 43 3.79 19.04 7.58
C PRO A 43 5.21 18.53 7.84
N LEU A 44 5.58 17.37 7.26
CA LEU A 44 6.93 16.83 7.44
C LEU A 44 7.96 17.63 6.66
N TYR A 45 7.61 18.09 5.44
CA TYR A 45 8.50 18.92 4.63
C TYR A 45 8.82 20.26 5.31
N GLU A 46 7.80 20.96 5.83
CA GLU A 46 7.98 22.22 6.57
C GLU A 46 8.86 22.00 7.81
N LYS A 47 8.58 20.96 8.60
CA LYS A 47 9.38 20.63 9.77
C LYS A 47 10.83 20.30 9.42
N LEU A 48 11.07 19.66 8.27
CA LEU A 48 12.43 19.39 7.80
C LEU A 48 13.16 20.67 7.37
N CYS A 49 12.44 21.63 6.75
CA CYS A 49 13.00 22.93 6.42
C CYS A 49 13.38 23.72 7.69
N ASP A 50 12.50 23.78 8.69
CA ASP A 50 12.78 24.44 9.97
C ASP A 50 14.02 23.82 10.63
N TRP A 51 14.09 22.47 10.68
CA TRP A 51 15.25 21.78 11.25
C TRP A 51 16.53 22.07 10.49
N TYR A 52 16.47 22.15 9.15
CA TYR A 52 17.61 22.48 8.32
C TYR A 52 18.12 23.90 8.61
N ASP A 53 17.23 24.89 8.69
CA ASP A 53 17.61 26.27 8.97
C ASP A 53 18.26 26.43 10.35
N ASP A 54 17.76 25.73 11.36
CA ASP A 54 18.28 25.73 12.73
C ASP A 54 19.63 25.01 12.85
N ASN A 55 19.90 24.01 12.02
CA ASN A 55 21.05 23.11 12.13
C ASN A 55 22.07 23.21 10.98
N TYR A 56 21.90 24.16 10.07
CA TYR A 56 22.72 24.29 8.86
C TYR A 56 24.24 24.18 9.09
N ASN A 57 24.76 24.78 10.16
CA ASN A 57 26.17 24.79 10.47
C ASN A 57 26.70 23.55 11.23
N THR A 58 25.81 22.72 11.74
CA THR A 58 26.10 21.56 12.60
C THR A 58 25.74 20.20 11.98
N MET A 59 25.05 20.21 10.86
CA MET A 59 24.65 18.98 10.19
C MET A 59 25.86 18.17 9.69
N SER A 60 25.73 16.85 9.77
CA SER A 60 26.78 15.94 9.30
C SER A 60 26.58 15.66 7.80
N PRO A 61 27.63 15.70 6.99
CA PRO A 61 27.59 15.31 5.58
C PRO A 61 27.54 13.79 5.37
N THR A 62 27.53 12.99 6.43
CA THR A 62 27.59 11.53 6.38
C THR A 62 26.35 10.89 6.99
N ASP A 63 25.93 9.78 6.40
CA ASP A 63 24.80 8.95 6.87
C ASP A 63 25.27 7.88 7.89
N GLY A 64 26.02 8.32 8.92
CA GLY A 64 26.49 7.44 9.99
C GLY A 64 25.37 6.99 10.93
N LYS A 65 25.54 5.83 11.61
CA LYS A 65 24.56 5.33 12.59
C LYS A 65 24.40 6.25 13.80
N ASP A 66 25.41 7.05 14.08
CA ASP A 66 25.45 8.00 15.21
C ASP A 66 24.86 9.37 14.85
N VAL A 67 24.31 9.52 13.66
CA VAL A 67 23.69 10.75 13.16
C VAL A 67 22.18 10.71 13.38
N GLY A 68 21.60 11.82 13.87
CA GLY A 68 20.19 11.95 14.18
C GLY A 68 19.27 11.65 12.98
N TYR A 69 18.03 11.31 13.25
CA TYR A 69 17.04 10.92 12.22
C TYR A 69 16.72 12.08 11.27
N TYR A 70 16.64 13.32 11.74
CA TYR A 70 16.44 14.48 10.88
C TYR A 70 17.58 14.69 9.89
N ASN A 71 18.83 14.56 10.32
CA ASN A 71 19.98 14.69 9.42
C ASN A 71 19.97 13.59 8.34
N ARG A 72 19.62 12.36 8.70
CA ARG A 72 19.48 11.25 7.74
C ARG A 72 18.33 11.49 6.76
N LEU A 73 17.19 12.00 7.23
CA LEU A 73 16.08 12.37 6.39
C LEU A 73 16.46 13.48 5.41
N LEU A 74 17.17 14.52 5.90
CA LEU A 74 17.66 15.62 5.08
C LEU A 74 18.56 15.14 3.94
N LEU A 75 19.57 14.33 4.25
CA LEU A 75 20.49 13.81 3.21
C LEU A 75 19.76 12.99 2.13
N MET A 76 18.79 12.18 2.53
CA MET A 76 17.96 11.44 1.57
C MET A 76 17.07 12.37 0.74
N ALA A 77 16.47 13.40 1.35
CA ALA A 77 15.64 14.39 0.68
C ALA A 77 16.46 15.23 -0.30
N GLN A 78 17.62 15.75 0.13
CA GLN A 78 18.54 16.49 -0.73
C GLN A 78 18.97 15.68 -1.95
N ARG A 79 19.22 14.38 -1.80
CA ARG A 79 19.56 13.50 -2.91
C ARG A 79 18.42 13.36 -3.92
N CYS A 80 17.18 13.23 -3.44
CA CYS A 80 15.99 13.18 -4.32
C CYS A 80 15.88 14.47 -5.14
N VAL A 81 15.95 15.62 -4.47
CA VAL A 81 15.84 16.94 -5.08
C VAL A 81 16.98 17.20 -6.07
N ALA A 82 18.22 16.88 -5.69
CA ALA A 82 19.38 17.12 -6.54
C ALA A 82 19.26 16.41 -7.90
N PHE A 83 18.92 15.11 -7.91
CA PHE A 83 18.79 14.38 -9.16
C PHE A 83 17.59 14.81 -10.00
N ASP A 84 16.44 15.12 -9.38
CA ASP A 84 15.29 15.61 -10.11
C ASP A 84 15.52 17.03 -10.69
N ALA A 85 16.08 17.95 -9.90
CA ALA A 85 16.43 19.29 -10.35
C ALA A 85 17.43 19.26 -11.52
N MET A 86 18.45 18.40 -11.42
CA MET A 86 19.43 18.22 -12.50
C MET A 86 18.79 17.63 -13.76
N SER A 87 17.85 16.69 -13.64
CA SER A 87 17.13 16.14 -14.80
C SER A 87 16.30 17.20 -15.52
N ARG A 88 15.70 18.13 -14.78
CA ARG A 88 14.90 19.25 -15.31
C ARG A 88 15.78 20.33 -15.96
N SER A 89 16.98 20.55 -15.42
CA SER A 89 17.89 21.59 -15.93
C SER A 89 18.54 21.25 -17.27
N ILE A 90 18.67 19.96 -17.62
CA ILE A 90 19.38 19.50 -18.82
C ILE A 90 18.82 20.14 -20.11
N ASP A 91 17.52 20.17 -20.27
CA ASP A 91 16.88 20.69 -21.49
C ASP A 91 17.11 22.18 -21.64
N GLN A 92 17.23 22.93 -20.54
CA GLN A 92 17.41 24.39 -20.57
C GLN A 92 18.89 24.79 -20.67
N GLN A 93 19.82 23.97 -20.18
CA GLN A 93 21.26 24.24 -20.30
C GLN A 93 21.78 24.15 -21.73
N SER A 94 21.12 23.34 -22.56
CA SER A 94 21.45 23.24 -24.00
C SER A 94 20.89 24.39 -24.85
N ILE A 95 20.06 25.26 -24.25
CA ILE A 95 19.34 26.32 -24.92
C ILE A 95 19.63 27.65 -24.22
N SER A 96 20.14 28.64 -24.94
CA SER A 96 20.23 30.03 -24.47
C SER A 96 19.11 30.89 -25.04
N MET A 97 18.40 31.61 -24.17
CA MET A 97 17.39 32.59 -24.58
C MET A 97 17.97 34.00 -24.45
N ASN A 98 17.96 34.74 -25.53
CA ASN A 98 18.34 36.16 -25.56
C ASN A 98 17.32 36.97 -26.35
N ASN A 99 17.52 38.30 -26.43
CA ASN A 99 16.62 39.19 -27.16
C ASN A 99 16.51 38.90 -28.68
N ALA A 100 17.38 38.05 -29.24
CA ALA A 100 17.35 37.60 -30.62
C ALA A 100 16.59 36.27 -30.81
N GLY A 101 16.12 35.64 -29.72
CA GLY A 101 15.37 34.39 -29.72
C GLY A 101 16.05 33.23 -28.95
N VAL A 102 15.63 32.01 -29.28
CA VAL A 102 16.17 30.77 -28.68
C VAL A 102 17.35 30.28 -29.52
N ASN A 103 18.51 30.17 -28.91
CA ASN A 103 19.74 29.73 -29.55
C ASN A 103 20.34 28.52 -28.83
N MET A 104 21.06 27.65 -29.57
CA MET A 104 21.88 26.63 -28.94
C MET A 104 23.12 27.27 -28.31
N SER A 105 23.40 26.94 -27.04
CA SER A 105 24.60 27.38 -26.36
C SER A 105 25.82 26.65 -26.95
N LEU A 106 26.65 27.37 -27.68
CA LEU A 106 27.91 26.89 -28.23
C LEU A 106 29.03 27.57 -27.43
N ALA A 107 29.71 26.84 -26.56
CA ALA A 107 30.99 27.28 -25.99
C ALA A 107 32.12 26.93 -26.98
N ASP A 108 33.03 27.85 -27.19
CA ASP A 108 34.09 27.79 -28.24
C ASP A 108 34.95 26.52 -28.21
N ASP A 109 35.05 25.83 -27.06
CA ASP A 109 35.90 24.65 -26.86
C ASP A 109 35.12 23.31 -26.70
N TYR A 110 33.78 23.31 -26.72
CA TYR A 110 32.97 22.09 -26.50
C TYR A 110 32.02 21.83 -27.67
N LYS A 111 32.06 20.61 -28.20
CA LYS A 111 31.01 20.15 -29.12
C LYS A 111 29.70 19.94 -28.34
N PRO A 112 28.57 20.44 -28.87
CA PRO A 112 27.27 20.12 -28.30
C PRO A 112 27.09 18.61 -28.18
N ALA A 113 26.56 18.16 -27.05
CA ALA A 113 26.24 16.74 -26.89
C ALA A 113 25.17 16.35 -27.90
N ASP A 114 25.28 15.13 -28.44
CA ASP A 114 24.26 14.55 -29.29
C ASP A 114 22.93 14.41 -28.54
N GLY A 115 21.81 14.61 -29.22
CA GLY A 115 20.47 14.51 -28.64
C GLY A 115 20.21 13.19 -27.92
N ASP A 116 20.78 12.07 -28.45
CA ASP A 116 20.72 10.76 -27.78
C ASP A 116 21.54 10.72 -26.47
N ALA A 117 22.66 11.41 -26.41
CA ALA A 117 23.48 11.49 -25.19
C ALA A 117 22.76 12.33 -24.12
N ILE A 118 22.15 13.45 -24.51
CA ILE A 118 21.32 14.29 -23.63
C ILE A 118 20.14 13.48 -23.07
N SER A 119 19.41 12.77 -23.93
CA SER A 119 18.27 11.95 -23.53
C SER A 119 18.68 10.81 -22.57
N ARG A 120 19.83 10.16 -22.83
CA ARG A 120 20.36 9.12 -21.94
C ARG A 120 20.75 9.68 -20.58
N ALA A 121 21.42 10.84 -20.53
CA ALA A 121 21.79 11.49 -19.27
C ALA A 121 20.54 11.89 -18.46
N LYS A 122 19.55 12.53 -19.11
CA LYS A 122 18.28 12.90 -18.49
C LYS A 122 17.57 11.68 -17.91
N ASN A 123 17.43 10.60 -18.68
CA ASN A 123 16.79 9.37 -18.23
C ASN A 123 17.54 8.73 -17.07
N ALA A 124 18.88 8.81 -17.03
CA ALA A 124 19.68 8.31 -15.92
C ALA A 124 19.40 9.12 -14.65
N TYR A 125 19.31 10.44 -14.74
CA TYR A 125 19.02 11.28 -13.57
C TYR A 125 17.60 11.11 -13.06
N VAL A 126 16.61 11.04 -13.94
CA VAL A 126 15.22 10.71 -13.58
C VAL A 126 15.18 9.38 -12.84
N LYS A 127 15.86 8.35 -13.36
CA LYS A 127 15.92 7.04 -12.71
C LYS A 127 16.55 7.10 -11.31
N GLU A 128 17.64 7.87 -11.14
CA GLU A 128 18.26 8.03 -9.82
C GLU A 128 17.40 8.87 -8.86
N ALA A 129 16.67 9.88 -9.34
CA ALA A 129 15.70 10.63 -8.55
C ALA A 129 14.62 9.70 -7.97
N HIS A 130 13.97 8.91 -8.82
CA HIS A 130 12.95 7.93 -8.40
C HIS A 130 13.52 6.84 -7.48
N ALA A 131 14.74 6.37 -7.74
CA ALA A 131 15.41 5.40 -6.87
C ALA A 131 15.73 6.01 -5.48
N SER A 132 16.12 7.28 -5.44
CA SER A 132 16.38 8.01 -4.21
C SER A 132 15.10 8.24 -3.42
N LEU A 133 14.01 8.65 -4.09
CA LEU A 133 12.68 8.79 -3.47
C LEU A 133 12.18 7.45 -2.89
N ASN A 134 12.34 6.36 -3.64
CA ASN A 134 11.96 5.04 -3.15
C ASN A 134 12.76 4.63 -1.90
N ARG A 135 14.07 4.96 -1.82
CA ARG A 135 14.89 4.71 -0.62
C ARG A 135 14.43 5.56 0.57
N LEU A 136 14.09 6.83 0.34
CA LEU A 136 13.58 7.72 1.38
C LEU A 136 12.25 7.19 1.94
N LEU A 137 11.30 6.83 1.09
CA LEU A 137 10.01 6.26 1.52
C LEU A 137 10.20 4.91 2.24
N TYR A 138 11.13 4.07 1.77
CA TYR A 138 11.47 2.84 2.48
C TYR A 138 12.03 3.10 3.88
N ALA A 139 12.88 4.11 4.04
CA ALA A 139 13.39 4.49 5.36
C ALA A 139 12.26 4.97 6.28
N LEU A 140 11.32 5.78 5.78
CA LEU A 140 10.15 6.22 6.55
C LEU A 140 9.24 5.04 6.95
N GLU A 141 9.04 4.04 6.07
CA GLU A 141 8.35 2.80 6.43
C GLU A 141 9.04 2.09 7.59
N GLN A 142 10.38 1.90 7.52
CA GLN A 142 11.15 1.26 8.57
C GLN A 142 11.12 2.05 9.88
N TRP A 143 11.18 3.37 9.81
CA TRP A 143 11.09 4.24 10.98
C TRP A 143 9.71 4.21 11.61
N THR A 144 8.66 4.15 10.80
CA THR A 144 7.29 3.94 11.30
C THR A 144 7.19 2.62 12.06
N ALA A 145 7.91 1.59 11.57
CA ALA A 145 8.01 0.29 12.22
C ALA A 145 8.72 0.31 13.58
N LEU A 146 9.70 1.18 13.74
CA LEU A 146 10.52 1.32 14.96
C LEU A 146 9.98 2.39 15.91
N CYS A 147 8.99 3.17 15.50
CA CYS A 147 8.45 4.29 16.28
C CYS A 147 7.82 3.78 17.58
N PRO A 148 8.27 4.28 18.75
CA PRO A 148 7.69 3.90 20.04
C PRO A 148 6.25 4.42 20.19
N ALA A 149 5.52 3.85 21.15
CA ALA A 149 4.26 4.42 21.59
C ALA A 149 4.49 5.80 22.26
N PRO A 150 3.49 6.69 22.29
CA PRO A 150 3.66 8.04 22.85
C PRO A 150 4.19 8.05 24.30
N GLU A 151 3.81 7.07 25.11
CA GLU A 151 4.22 6.88 26.49
C GLU A 151 5.65 6.36 26.67
N ASP A 152 6.22 5.75 25.61
CA ASP A 152 7.56 5.12 25.63
C ASP A 152 8.62 6.01 24.95
N VAL A 153 8.28 7.23 24.57
CA VAL A 153 9.21 8.17 23.91
C VAL A 153 10.30 8.60 24.87
N THR A 154 11.56 8.36 24.47
CA THR A 154 12.76 8.79 25.18
C THR A 154 13.47 9.90 24.42
N THR A 155 14.47 10.56 25.04
CA THR A 155 15.28 11.56 24.36
C THR A 155 15.91 11.03 23.07
N ASP A 156 16.36 9.77 23.06
CA ASP A 156 17.01 9.14 21.91
C ASP A 156 16.03 8.81 20.78
N THR A 157 14.74 8.66 21.09
CA THR A 157 13.68 8.33 20.13
C THR A 157 12.79 9.52 19.78
N GLN A 158 13.04 10.69 20.34
CA GLN A 158 12.23 11.88 20.15
C GLN A 158 12.16 12.32 18.68
N GLU A 159 13.31 12.42 18.01
CA GLU A 159 13.35 12.78 16.58
C GLU A 159 12.57 11.78 15.72
N LEU A 160 12.74 10.49 15.98
CA LEU A 160 12.05 9.43 15.29
C LEU A 160 10.53 9.56 15.46
N TYR A 161 10.08 9.77 16.70
CA TYR A 161 8.66 9.94 17.01
C TYR A 161 8.08 11.17 16.31
N GLU A 162 8.77 12.31 16.32
CA GLU A 162 8.32 13.54 15.66
C GLU A 162 8.21 13.36 14.15
N ILE A 163 9.24 12.85 13.48
CA ILE A 163 9.22 12.60 12.02
C ILE A 163 8.05 11.70 11.65
N VAL A 164 7.90 10.59 12.35
CA VAL A 164 6.83 9.62 12.07
C VAL A 164 5.46 10.23 12.35
N SER A 165 5.31 11.04 13.41
CA SER A 165 4.05 11.72 13.74
C SER A 165 3.64 12.73 12.67
N PHE A 166 4.59 13.54 12.18
CA PHE A 166 4.32 14.46 11.08
C PHE A 166 3.97 13.72 9.79
N TRP A 167 4.68 12.64 9.45
CA TRP A 167 4.38 11.87 8.27
C TRP A 167 3.01 11.18 8.35
N ARG A 168 2.64 10.61 9.50
CA ARG A 168 1.32 10.02 9.74
C ARG A 168 0.17 11.02 9.63
N SER A 169 0.39 12.28 9.99
CA SER A 169 -0.62 13.33 9.87
C SER A 169 -0.82 13.83 8.43
N SER A 170 0.07 13.45 7.52
CA SER A 170 -0.03 13.82 6.11
C SER A 170 -1.18 13.05 5.41
N ARG A 171 -1.94 13.74 4.57
CA ARG A 171 -2.94 13.10 3.70
C ARG A 171 -2.33 12.12 2.68
N TYR A 172 -1.02 12.16 2.48
CA TYR A 172 -0.27 11.26 1.60
C TYR A 172 0.30 10.03 2.34
N PHE A 173 -0.01 9.88 3.63
CA PHE A 173 0.41 8.72 4.41
C PHE A 173 -0.31 7.45 3.94
N TYR A 174 0.33 6.71 3.04
CA TYR A 174 -0.27 5.55 2.39
C TYR A 174 -0.38 4.30 3.28
N LEU A 175 0.40 4.21 4.35
CA LEU A 175 0.34 3.06 5.28
C LEU A 175 -0.93 3.05 6.14
N ALA A 176 -1.65 4.16 6.21
CA ALA A 176 -2.95 4.24 6.85
C ALA A 176 -4.08 3.65 5.99
N ALA A 177 -3.82 3.37 4.72
CA ALA A 177 -4.79 2.72 3.86
C ALA A 177 -5.11 1.32 4.39
N GLN A 178 -6.33 1.13 4.88
CA GLN A 178 -6.80 -0.14 5.44
C GLN A 178 -7.15 -1.11 4.32
N LEU A 179 -6.12 -1.61 3.65
CA LEU A 179 -6.24 -2.48 2.49
C LEU A 179 -5.80 -3.91 2.81
N LEU A 180 -6.34 -4.87 2.08
CA LEU A 180 -5.87 -6.26 2.05
C LEU A 180 -4.40 -6.36 1.65
N ILE A 181 -3.95 -5.44 0.78
CA ILE A 181 -2.54 -5.25 0.40
C ILE A 181 -2.07 -3.91 0.98
N PRO A 182 -1.45 -3.90 2.16
CA PRO A 182 -1.21 -2.66 2.91
C PRO A 182 0.07 -1.93 2.48
N SER A 183 0.96 -2.55 1.69
CA SER A 183 2.26 -1.96 1.34
C SER A 183 2.80 -2.43 0.00
N ALA A 184 3.78 -1.70 -0.52
CA ALA A 184 4.49 -2.05 -1.75
C ALA A 184 5.20 -3.41 -1.64
N VAL A 185 5.75 -3.74 -0.46
CA VAL A 185 6.43 -5.02 -0.21
C VAL A 185 5.46 -6.19 -0.35
N VAL A 186 4.25 -6.07 0.21
CA VAL A 186 3.22 -7.10 0.09
C VAL A 186 2.70 -7.20 -1.34
N LEU A 187 2.50 -6.07 -2.05
CA LEU A 187 2.06 -6.10 -3.45
C LEU A 187 3.10 -6.77 -4.35
N GLN A 188 4.40 -6.53 -4.12
CA GLN A 188 5.49 -7.10 -4.91
C GLN A 188 5.48 -8.62 -4.98
N GLU A 189 4.92 -9.31 -3.98
CA GLU A 189 4.81 -10.78 -3.98
C GLU A 189 3.82 -11.33 -5.01
N TYR A 190 2.86 -10.51 -5.40
CA TYR A 190 1.77 -10.90 -6.29
C TYR A 190 1.88 -10.23 -7.66
N LEU A 191 2.39 -9.00 -7.68
CA LEU A 191 2.51 -8.19 -8.89
C LEU A 191 3.85 -7.46 -8.88
N ASN A 192 4.67 -7.69 -9.91
CA ASN A 192 5.98 -7.05 -9.98
C ASN A 192 5.87 -5.54 -10.23
N ILE A 193 6.10 -4.78 -9.20
CA ILE A 193 6.18 -3.30 -9.22
C ILE A 193 7.62 -2.80 -9.02
N TYR A 194 8.61 -3.72 -8.95
CA TYR A 194 10.02 -3.42 -8.65
C TYR A 194 10.22 -2.75 -7.29
N ASP A 195 9.47 -3.16 -6.27
CA ASP A 195 9.43 -2.58 -4.92
C ASP A 195 9.23 -1.05 -4.90
N SER A 196 8.61 -0.50 -5.93
CA SER A 196 8.39 0.95 -6.06
C SER A 196 7.21 1.41 -5.20
N ARG A 197 7.51 2.19 -4.13
CA ARG A 197 6.51 2.82 -3.27
C ARG A 197 5.70 3.87 -4.04
N GLU A 198 6.34 4.56 -4.93
CA GLU A 198 5.69 5.55 -5.79
C GLU A 198 4.60 4.91 -6.66
N LYS A 199 4.90 3.79 -7.33
CA LYS A 199 3.88 3.05 -8.09
C LYS A 199 2.76 2.54 -7.17
N PHE A 200 3.10 2.05 -5.99
CA PHE A 200 2.10 1.61 -5.01
C PHE A 200 1.16 2.75 -4.63
N ILE A 201 1.69 3.95 -4.31
CA ILE A 201 0.90 5.14 -4.00
C ILE A 201 -0.02 5.50 -5.18
N GLN A 202 0.48 5.46 -6.41
CA GLN A 202 -0.31 5.72 -7.62
C GLN A 202 -1.42 4.69 -7.85
N MET A 203 -1.26 3.45 -7.36
CA MET A 203 -2.25 2.37 -7.46
C MET A 203 -3.27 2.37 -6.31
N LEU A 204 -3.09 3.14 -5.25
CA LEU A 204 -4.01 3.15 -4.10
C LEU A 204 -5.48 3.37 -4.48
N PRO A 205 -5.84 4.31 -5.39
CA PRO A 205 -7.23 4.50 -5.80
C PRO A 205 -7.83 3.25 -6.45
N ASP A 206 -7.04 2.53 -7.26
CA ASP A 206 -7.48 1.28 -7.89
C ASP A 206 -7.62 0.15 -6.86
N LEU A 207 -6.70 0.08 -5.88
CA LEU A 207 -6.77 -0.90 -4.79
C LEU A 207 -8.01 -0.67 -3.91
N HIS A 208 -8.29 0.58 -3.53
CA HIS A 208 -9.51 0.93 -2.80
C HIS A 208 -10.76 0.52 -3.57
N PHE A 209 -10.85 0.90 -4.84
CA PHE A 209 -12.00 0.54 -5.68
C PHE A 209 -12.21 -0.97 -5.75
N ILE A 210 -11.14 -1.75 -5.95
CA ILE A 210 -11.26 -3.21 -6.04
C ILE A 210 -11.73 -3.80 -4.71
N GLN A 211 -11.21 -3.32 -3.60
CA GLN A 211 -11.59 -3.79 -2.27
C GLN A 211 -13.05 -3.47 -1.97
N GLU A 212 -13.48 -2.22 -2.14
CA GLU A 212 -14.80 -1.73 -1.76
C GLU A 212 -15.90 -2.22 -2.73
N GLU A 213 -15.62 -2.22 -4.04
CA GLU A 213 -16.64 -2.45 -5.06
C GLU A 213 -16.67 -3.90 -5.61
N GLN A 214 -15.58 -4.66 -5.42
CA GLN A 214 -15.51 -6.01 -6.00
C GLN A 214 -15.30 -7.11 -4.96
N ILE A 215 -14.42 -6.91 -3.98
CA ILE A 215 -14.10 -7.93 -2.99
C ILE A 215 -15.11 -7.89 -1.83
N ALA A 216 -15.28 -6.75 -1.17
CA ALA A 216 -16.15 -6.64 0.00
C ALA A 216 -17.60 -7.07 -0.27
N PRO A 217 -18.25 -6.68 -1.39
CA PRO A 217 -19.59 -7.19 -1.71
C PRO A 217 -19.63 -8.69 -1.98
N ALA A 218 -18.54 -9.25 -2.53
CA ALA A 218 -18.50 -10.68 -2.90
C ALA A 218 -18.30 -11.61 -1.69
N ILE A 219 -17.54 -11.16 -0.67
CA ILE A 219 -17.19 -11.97 0.50
C ILE A 219 -17.86 -11.53 1.80
N GLY A 220 -18.54 -10.38 1.81
CA GLY A 220 -19.16 -9.73 2.96
C GLY A 220 -18.29 -8.60 3.53
N GLU A 221 -18.88 -7.44 3.73
CA GLU A 221 -18.19 -6.24 4.22
C GLU A 221 -17.59 -6.47 5.61
N ASP A 222 -18.41 -6.93 6.57
CA ASP A 222 -17.95 -7.18 7.95
C ASP A 222 -16.85 -8.23 8.00
N PHE A 223 -16.92 -9.28 7.18
CA PHE A 223 -15.89 -10.29 7.11
C PHE A 223 -14.58 -9.74 6.50
N THR A 224 -14.68 -8.90 5.48
CA THR A 224 -13.53 -8.18 4.91
C THR A 224 -12.84 -7.32 5.96
N GLU A 225 -13.60 -6.59 6.78
CA GLU A 225 -13.08 -5.78 7.88
C GLU A 225 -12.37 -6.60 8.94
N VAL A 226 -12.91 -7.77 9.29
CA VAL A 226 -12.25 -8.71 10.21
C VAL A 226 -10.89 -9.15 9.67
N ILE A 227 -10.82 -9.55 8.40
CA ILE A 227 -9.56 -9.97 7.75
C ILE A 227 -8.53 -8.82 7.72
N ILE A 228 -8.95 -7.60 7.37
CA ILE A 228 -8.08 -6.42 7.39
C ILE A 228 -7.61 -6.11 8.81
N GLY A 229 -8.51 -6.17 9.78
CA GLY A 229 -8.19 -5.94 11.19
C GLY A 229 -7.10 -6.85 11.72
N MET A 230 -7.09 -8.11 11.30
CA MET A 230 -6.04 -9.08 11.68
C MET A 230 -4.65 -8.66 11.20
N GLN A 231 -4.54 -8.05 10.03
CA GLN A 231 -3.26 -7.56 9.53
C GLN A 231 -2.74 -6.38 10.34
N ILE A 232 -3.64 -5.51 10.79
CA ILE A 232 -3.30 -4.27 11.48
C ILE A 232 -2.89 -4.53 12.93
N SER A 233 -3.70 -5.27 13.67
CA SER A 233 -3.52 -5.46 15.11
C SER A 233 -2.69 -6.69 15.49
N GLY A 234 -2.42 -7.59 14.54
CA GLY A 234 -1.85 -8.92 14.82
C GLY A 234 -2.80 -9.81 15.62
N GLY A 235 -4.04 -9.37 15.80
CA GLY A 235 -5.11 -10.00 16.57
C GLY A 235 -6.43 -10.04 15.81
N THR A 236 -7.49 -10.32 16.53
CA THR A 236 -8.82 -10.59 16.00
C THR A 236 -9.76 -9.39 16.01
N LYS A 237 -9.30 -8.21 16.43
CA LYS A 237 -10.11 -6.97 16.43
C LYS A 237 -9.45 -5.88 15.61
N ARG A 238 -10.25 -5.17 14.82
CA ARG A 238 -9.88 -3.90 14.20
C ARG A 238 -9.97 -2.83 15.29
N ASP A 239 -8.82 -2.24 15.64
CA ASP A 239 -8.77 -1.07 16.49
C ASP A 239 -8.48 0.15 15.60
N ALA A 240 -9.39 1.11 15.57
CA ALA A 240 -9.24 2.32 14.77
C ALA A 240 -8.00 3.14 15.18
N THR A 241 -7.63 3.12 16.47
CA THR A 241 -6.42 3.78 16.97
C THR A 241 -5.16 3.02 16.57
N ALA A 242 -5.21 1.68 16.51
CA ALA A 242 -4.11 0.86 16.04
C ALA A 242 -3.84 1.02 14.53
N ALA A 243 -4.82 1.45 13.75
CA ALA A 243 -4.63 1.70 12.32
C ALA A 243 -3.56 2.77 12.05
N TYR A 244 -3.45 3.77 12.89
CA TYR A 244 -2.41 4.80 12.81
C TYR A 244 -1.06 4.36 13.42
N ALA A 245 -1.07 3.38 14.30
CA ALA A 245 0.12 2.81 14.91
C ALA A 245 0.66 1.60 14.14
N SER A 246 -0.14 1.04 13.21
CA SER A 246 0.27 -0.17 12.51
C SER A 246 1.36 0.12 11.49
N GLN A 247 2.36 -0.69 11.57
CA GLN A 247 3.46 -0.79 10.62
C GLN A 247 2.99 -1.52 9.37
N PRO A 248 3.59 -1.24 8.18
CA PRO A 248 3.44 -2.14 7.05
C PRO A 248 3.97 -3.50 7.50
N LYS A 249 3.08 -4.48 7.60
CA LYS A 249 3.48 -5.83 7.96
C LYS A 249 4.28 -6.42 6.81
N SER A 250 5.49 -6.85 7.13
CA SER A 250 6.25 -7.75 6.28
C SER A 250 5.63 -9.15 6.34
N LEU A 251 5.97 -10.03 5.40
CA LEU A 251 5.63 -11.46 5.45
C LEU A 251 5.96 -12.12 6.81
N ALA A 252 7.01 -11.66 7.47
CA ALA A 252 7.41 -12.16 8.77
C ALA A 252 6.35 -11.88 9.85
N ASP A 253 5.59 -10.80 9.74
CA ASP A 253 4.52 -10.47 10.68
C ASP A 253 3.27 -11.33 10.44
N ASP A 254 3.01 -11.74 9.20
CA ASP A 254 1.94 -12.68 8.89
C ASP A 254 2.15 -14.05 9.56
N ALA A 255 3.37 -14.37 10.00
CA ALA A 255 3.67 -15.58 10.76
C ALA A 255 2.98 -15.63 12.15
N LYS A 256 2.59 -14.47 12.69
CA LYS A 256 1.84 -14.35 13.95
C LYS A 256 0.34 -14.58 13.80
N ILE A 257 -0.17 -14.56 12.57
CA ILE A 257 -1.57 -14.81 12.25
C ILE A 257 -1.81 -16.32 12.21
N ASP A 258 -3.00 -16.76 12.67
CA ASP A 258 -3.38 -18.16 12.57
C ASP A 258 -3.14 -18.71 11.15
N PRO A 259 -2.61 -19.94 11.00
CA PRO A 259 -2.30 -20.50 9.67
C PRO A 259 -3.50 -20.55 8.71
N MET A 260 -4.71 -20.75 9.21
CA MET A 260 -5.92 -20.76 8.37
C MET A 260 -6.26 -19.37 7.86
N LEU A 261 -6.27 -18.38 8.75
CA LEU A 261 -6.53 -16.98 8.42
C LEU A 261 -5.47 -16.41 7.47
N ARG A 262 -4.21 -16.80 7.65
CA ARG A 262 -3.12 -16.45 6.74
C ARG A 262 -3.35 -17.00 5.33
N ARG A 263 -3.87 -18.22 5.18
CA ARG A 263 -4.22 -18.80 3.88
C ARG A 263 -5.37 -18.02 3.21
N LEU A 264 -6.37 -17.60 3.98
CA LEU A 264 -7.46 -16.75 3.47
C LEU A 264 -6.91 -15.43 2.97
N LEU A 265 -6.10 -14.76 3.79
CA LEU A 265 -5.47 -13.48 3.45
C LEU A 265 -4.62 -13.59 2.18
N HIS A 266 -3.79 -14.63 2.06
CA HIS A 266 -2.98 -14.86 0.85
C HIS A 266 -3.85 -15.03 -0.40
N LYS A 267 -4.96 -15.78 -0.31
CA LYS A 267 -5.89 -15.94 -1.43
C LYS A 267 -6.57 -14.63 -1.82
N LEU A 268 -7.01 -13.83 -0.84
CA LEU A 268 -7.62 -12.52 -1.08
C LEU A 268 -6.64 -11.53 -1.69
N ARG A 269 -5.40 -11.47 -1.20
CA ARG A 269 -4.34 -10.65 -1.78
C ARG A 269 -4.06 -11.04 -3.24
N LYS A 270 -4.04 -12.34 -3.54
CA LYS A 270 -3.89 -12.81 -4.92
C LYS A 270 -5.04 -12.36 -5.81
N ILE A 271 -6.28 -12.47 -5.34
CA ILE A 271 -7.48 -11.98 -6.06
C ILE A 271 -7.35 -10.49 -6.33
N MET A 272 -7.04 -9.71 -5.30
CA MET A 272 -6.89 -8.27 -5.38
C MET A 272 -5.81 -7.84 -6.38
N ALA A 273 -4.64 -8.49 -6.34
CA ALA A 273 -3.55 -8.21 -7.27
C ALA A 273 -3.91 -8.57 -8.72
N THR A 274 -4.63 -9.68 -8.94
CA THR A 274 -5.11 -10.09 -10.27
C THR A 274 -6.12 -9.07 -10.82
N LEU A 275 -7.05 -8.61 -9.99
CA LEU A 275 -8.01 -7.57 -10.38
C LEU A 275 -7.31 -6.23 -10.63
N LEU A 276 -6.29 -5.89 -9.83
CA LEU A 276 -5.47 -4.69 -10.03
C LEU A 276 -4.76 -4.71 -11.40
N GLU A 277 -4.21 -5.84 -11.82
CA GLU A 277 -3.58 -6.00 -13.14
C GLU A 277 -4.58 -5.68 -14.28
N SER A 278 -5.87 -6.01 -14.10
CA SER A 278 -6.91 -5.70 -15.09
C SER A 278 -7.22 -4.20 -15.21
N ARG A 279 -7.05 -3.44 -14.13
CA ARG A 279 -7.52 -2.06 -14.03
C ARG A 279 -6.40 -1.03 -14.17
N THR A 280 -5.27 -1.27 -13.51
CA THR A 280 -4.22 -0.26 -13.38
C THR A 280 -3.65 0.24 -14.71
N SER A 281 -3.33 1.54 -14.74
CA SER A 281 -2.57 2.19 -15.82
C SER A 281 -1.11 2.47 -15.44
N VAL A 282 -0.75 2.26 -14.18
CA VAL A 282 0.58 2.59 -13.63
C VAL A 282 1.67 1.65 -14.17
N ILE A 283 1.32 0.40 -14.42
CA ILE A 283 2.19 -0.56 -15.09
C ILE A 283 1.67 -0.85 -16.49
N ARG A 284 2.61 -1.10 -17.41
CA ARG A 284 2.23 -1.45 -18.79
C ARG A 284 1.74 -2.90 -18.83
N VAL A 285 0.45 -3.07 -19.05
CA VAL A 285 -0.21 -4.36 -19.23
C VAL A 285 -0.88 -4.38 -20.61
N GLU A 286 -0.69 -5.45 -21.37
CA GLU A 286 -1.34 -5.62 -22.67
C GLU A 286 -2.87 -5.70 -22.51
N LYS A 287 -3.62 -5.16 -23.50
CA LYS A 287 -5.09 -5.12 -23.46
C LYS A 287 -5.71 -6.51 -23.25
N GLN A 288 -5.21 -7.53 -23.95
CA GLN A 288 -5.69 -8.89 -23.81
C GLN A 288 -5.45 -9.42 -22.40
N ARG A 289 -4.25 -9.20 -21.84
CA ARG A 289 -3.92 -9.61 -20.48
C ARG A 289 -4.81 -8.94 -19.43
N LYS A 290 -5.22 -7.68 -19.64
CA LYS A 290 -6.19 -7.02 -18.76
C LYS A 290 -7.55 -7.71 -18.74
N ILE A 291 -8.03 -8.15 -19.91
CA ILE A 291 -9.29 -8.89 -20.01
C ILE A 291 -9.16 -10.25 -19.31
N ASP A 292 -8.09 -10.98 -19.61
CA ASP A 292 -7.82 -12.30 -19.02
C ASP A 292 -7.70 -12.21 -17.48
N ALA A 293 -7.01 -11.17 -16.98
CA ALA A 293 -6.86 -10.92 -15.55
C ALA A 293 -8.19 -10.61 -14.85
N ARG A 294 -9.09 -9.88 -15.51
CA ARG A 294 -10.46 -9.63 -15.00
C ARG A 294 -11.23 -10.95 -14.85
N ASP A 295 -11.26 -11.75 -15.90
CA ASP A 295 -12.00 -13.02 -15.92
C ASP A 295 -11.38 -14.02 -14.92
N GLU A 296 -10.05 -14.03 -14.80
CA GLU A 296 -9.35 -14.82 -13.80
C GLU A 296 -9.69 -14.35 -12.38
N GLY A 297 -9.76 -13.04 -12.12
CA GLY A 297 -10.14 -12.48 -10.82
C GLY A 297 -11.54 -12.94 -10.38
N VAL A 298 -12.52 -12.88 -11.28
CA VAL A 298 -13.89 -13.38 -11.01
C VAL A 298 -13.87 -14.89 -10.70
N ARG A 299 -13.15 -15.67 -11.48
CA ARG A 299 -13.00 -17.11 -11.24
C ARG A 299 -12.34 -17.41 -9.89
N LEU A 300 -11.32 -16.63 -9.49
CA LEU A 300 -10.66 -16.79 -8.20
C LEU A 300 -11.56 -16.46 -7.01
N ILE A 301 -12.48 -15.48 -7.14
CA ILE A 301 -13.51 -15.19 -6.12
C ILE A 301 -14.42 -16.41 -5.95
N GLY A 302 -14.88 -17.02 -7.04
CA GLY A 302 -15.69 -18.26 -6.99
C GLY A 302 -14.95 -19.42 -6.31
N GLN A 303 -13.68 -19.62 -6.63
CA GLN A 303 -12.83 -20.63 -5.98
C GLN A 303 -12.59 -20.33 -4.49
N PHE A 304 -12.44 -19.07 -4.13
CA PHE A 304 -12.33 -18.64 -2.74
C PHE A 304 -13.58 -18.98 -1.94
N ARG A 305 -14.76 -18.75 -2.53
CA ARG A 305 -16.05 -19.13 -1.91
C ARG A 305 -16.11 -20.63 -1.62
N VAL A 306 -15.81 -21.46 -2.61
CA VAL A 306 -15.78 -22.93 -2.42
C VAL A 306 -14.78 -23.33 -1.33
N TYR A 307 -13.60 -22.70 -1.31
CA TYR A 307 -12.60 -22.94 -0.29
C TYR A 307 -13.12 -22.60 1.11
N CYS A 308 -13.76 -21.45 1.29
CA CYS A 308 -14.34 -21.05 2.58
C CYS A 308 -15.42 -22.02 3.05
N GLN A 309 -16.29 -22.50 2.14
CA GLN A 309 -17.32 -23.48 2.45
C GLN A 309 -16.75 -24.84 2.87
N GLN A 310 -15.68 -25.31 2.20
CA GLN A 310 -15.00 -26.56 2.53
C GLN A 310 -14.26 -26.54 3.87
N HIS A 311 -13.79 -25.35 4.29
CA HIS A 311 -12.99 -25.17 5.52
C HIS A 311 -13.71 -24.33 6.57
N GLN A 312 -15.04 -24.31 6.53
CA GLN A 312 -15.88 -23.47 7.37
C GLN A 312 -15.60 -23.64 8.87
N ASP A 313 -15.48 -24.89 9.33
CA ASP A 313 -15.20 -25.21 10.72
C ASP A 313 -13.84 -24.68 11.17
N ASP A 314 -12.80 -24.91 10.35
CA ASP A 314 -11.46 -24.44 10.63
C ASP A 314 -11.39 -22.90 10.68
N ILE A 315 -12.16 -22.23 9.81
CA ILE A 315 -12.26 -20.76 9.78
C ILE A 315 -12.91 -20.26 11.07
N LEU A 316 -14.02 -20.82 11.48
CA LEU A 316 -14.72 -20.43 12.71
C LEU A 316 -13.83 -20.61 13.95
N LEU A 317 -13.11 -21.72 14.05
CA LEU A 317 -12.15 -21.96 15.12
C LEU A 317 -10.99 -20.94 15.09
N ALA A 318 -10.44 -20.66 13.92
CA ALA A 318 -9.38 -19.66 13.73
C ALA A 318 -9.84 -18.23 14.05
N LEU A 319 -11.14 -17.94 13.90
CA LEU A 319 -11.79 -16.68 14.31
C LEU A 319 -12.08 -16.61 15.82
N GLY A 320 -11.65 -17.61 16.58
CA GLY A 320 -11.76 -17.63 18.04
C GLY A 320 -13.07 -18.24 18.56
N LEU A 321 -13.83 -18.94 17.72
CA LEU A 321 -15.01 -19.68 18.19
C LEU A 321 -14.56 -20.94 18.94
N PRO A 322 -14.99 -21.19 20.20
CA PRO A 322 -14.69 -22.42 20.91
C PRO A 322 -15.30 -23.65 20.23
N GLN A 323 -14.60 -24.80 20.34
CA GLN A 323 -15.06 -26.06 19.76
C GLN A 323 -16.46 -26.47 20.27
N SER A 324 -16.76 -26.23 21.55
CA SER A 324 -18.07 -26.55 22.14
C SER A 324 -19.20 -25.75 21.49
N VAL A 325 -18.98 -24.46 21.23
CA VAL A 325 -19.98 -23.60 20.58
C VAL A 325 -20.17 -24.00 19.12
N LEU A 326 -19.08 -24.40 18.42
CA LEU A 326 -19.15 -24.92 17.06
C LEU A 326 -19.97 -26.21 16.99
N GLU A 327 -19.82 -27.10 17.96
CA GLU A 327 -20.63 -28.33 18.07
C GLU A 327 -22.10 -28.00 18.33
N ASP A 328 -22.40 -27.08 19.26
CA ASP A 328 -23.75 -26.59 19.50
C ASP A 328 -24.40 -25.96 18.26
N MET A 329 -23.62 -25.25 17.44
CA MET A 329 -24.09 -24.73 16.14
C MET A 329 -24.44 -25.87 15.16
N LYS A 330 -23.62 -26.91 15.07
CA LYS A 330 -23.88 -28.09 14.23
C LYS A 330 -25.11 -28.86 14.67
N GLU A 331 -25.37 -28.90 15.97
CA GLU A 331 -26.57 -29.51 16.54
C GLU A 331 -27.81 -28.60 16.50
N GLY A 332 -27.67 -27.35 16.00
CA GLY A 332 -28.76 -26.40 15.90
C GLY A 332 -29.19 -25.75 17.22
N LYS A 333 -28.38 -25.92 18.29
CA LYS A 333 -28.63 -25.35 19.61
C LYS A 333 -28.25 -23.86 19.69
N THR A 334 -27.23 -23.46 18.94
CA THR A 334 -26.75 -22.08 18.85
C THR A 334 -26.94 -21.57 17.41
N GLN A 335 -27.55 -20.40 17.26
CA GLN A 335 -27.70 -19.76 15.95
C GLN A 335 -26.58 -18.75 15.69
N PRO A 336 -26.25 -18.45 14.42
CA PRO A 336 -25.27 -17.39 14.10
C PRO A 336 -25.52 -16.06 14.82
N ALA A 337 -26.77 -15.65 14.99
CA ALA A 337 -27.14 -14.42 15.67
C ALA A 337 -26.70 -14.36 17.14
N ASP A 338 -26.63 -15.53 17.80
CA ASP A 338 -26.24 -15.62 19.21
C ASP A 338 -24.74 -15.34 19.43
N LEU A 339 -23.95 -15.40 18.33
CA LEU A 339 -22.51 -15.17 18.38
C LEU A 339 -22.12 -13.68 18.40
N GLN A 340 -23.03 -12.77 18.07
CA GLN A 340 -22.74 -11.36 17.84
C GLN A 340 -22.06 -10.68 19.05
N ALA A 341 -22.49 -11.00 20.27
CA ALA A 341 -21.98 -10.37 21.48
C ALA A 341 -20.61 -10.91 21.90
N ASP A 342 -20.46 -12.24 21.88
CA ASP A 342 -19.29 -12.91 22.46
C ASP A 342 -18.20 -13.23 21.43
N TYR A 343 -18.58 -13.47 20.17
CA TYR A 343 -17.70 -13.88 19.06
C TYR A 343 -17.93 -13.06 17.80
N PRO A 344 -17.72 -11.71 17.83
CA PRO A 344 -18.09 -10.83 16.71
C PRO A 344 -17.35 -11.16 15.40
N GLN A 345 -16.13 -11.73 15.46
CA GLN A 345 -15.39 -12.11 14.24
C GLN A 345 -16.00 -13.36 13.58
N ALA A 346 -16.37 -14.35 14.37
CA ALA A 346 -17.06 -15.54 13.89
C ALA A 346 -18.45 -15.17 13.37
N TYR A 347 -19.17 -14.26 14.04
CA TYR A 347 -20.43 -13.72 13.58
C TYR A 347 -20.31 -13.06 12.20
N ALA A 348 -19.31 -12.19 11.99
CA ALA A 348 -19.07 -11.54 10.71
C ALA A 348 -18.89 -12.55 9.55
N TYR A 349 -18.22 -13.67 9.82
CA TYR A 349 -18.11 -14.77 8.86
C TYR A 349 -19.46 -15.46 8.64
N CYS A 350 -20.23 -15.75 9.70
CA CYS A 350 -21.52 -16.43 9.60
C CYS A 350 -22.58 -15.65 8.82
N ILE A 351 -22.54 -14.32 8.82
CA ILE A 351 -23.45 -13.49 8.02
C ILE A 351 -22.95 -13.23 6.60
N SER A 352 -21.72 -13.64 6.30
CA SER A 352 -21.10 -13.44 4.97
C SER A 352 -21.67 -14.42 3.93
N PRO A 353 -21.58 -14.07 2.62
CA PRO A 353 -21.94 -15.00 1.53
C PRO A 353 -21.04 -16.25 1.47
N MET A 354 -19.97 -16.31 2.26
CA MET A 354 -19.04 -17.44 2.32
C MET A 354 -19.50 -18.57 3.22
N PHE A 355 -20.37 -18.27 4.18
CA PHE A 355 -20.86 -19.24 5.15
C PHE A 355 -22.04 -20.04 4.59
N VAL A 356 -22.06 -21.34 4.89
CA VAL A 356 -23.18 -22.24 4.61
C VAL A 356 -23.80 -22.68 5.93
N PRO A 357 -25.06 -22.36 6.22
CA PRO A 357 -25.71 -22.79 7.45
C PRO A 357 -25.65 -24.32 7.63
N TYR A 358 -25.36 -24.76 8.83
CA TYR A 358 -25.42 -26.19 9.15
C TYR A 358 -26.84 -26.71 8.97
N PRO A 359 -27.01 -27.95 8.45
CA PRO A 359 -28.36 -28.55 8.32
C PRO A 359 -29.01 -28.64 9.70
N ALA A 360 -30.25 -28.20 9.80
CA ALA A 360 -31.00 -28.40 11.03
C ALA A 360 -30.99 -29.90 11.39
N PRO A 361 -30.82 -30.27 12.68
CA PRO A 361 -30.91 -31.65 13.10
C PRO A 361 -32.22 -32.20 12.60
N GLN A 362 -32.17 -33.30 11.85
CA GLN A 362 -33.42 -34.01 11.49
C GLN A 362 -34.07 -34.43 12.81
N ALA A 363 -35.20 -33.82 13.15
CA ALA A 363 -36.00 -34.30 14.25
C ALA A 363 -36.15 -35.81 14.01
N GLU A 364 -35.71 -36.62 14.95
CA GLU A 364 -35.97 -38.07 14.90
C GLU A 364 -37.44 -38.21 14.52
N ALA A 365 -37.70 -38.85 13.40
CA ALA A 365 -39.02 -39.04 12.91
C ALA A 365 -39.74 -39.89 13.97
N ASP A 366 -40.60 -39.24 14.79
CA ASP A 366 -41.56 -39.92 15.60
C ASP A 366 -42.38 -40.79 14.65
N ASP A 367 -42.20 -42.10 14.69
CA ASP A 367 -42.86 -43.11 13.88
C ASP A 367 -44.37 -43.16 14.25
N GLY A 368 -45.13 -42.17 13.91
CA GLY A 368 -46.54 -42.08 14.22
C GLY A 368 -47.31 -41.07 13.32
N ALA A 369 -47.76 -41.54 12.16
CA ALA A 369 -48.92 -41.05 11.43
C ALA A 369 -49.01 -39.57 11.01
N ASN A 370 -48.91 -39.38 9.75
CA ASN A 370 -49.35 -38.30 8.88
C ASN A 370 -48.24 -37.59 8.12
N ARG A 371 -47.95 -38.09 6.92
CA ARG A 371 -47.22 -37.37 5.91
C ARG A 371 -48.16 -36.35 5.24
N PRO A 372 -47.89 -35.04 5.34
CA PRO A 372 -48.25 -34.12 4.28
C PRO A 372 -47.06 -33.92 3.35
N HIS A 373 -47.34 -34.02 2.11
CA HIS A 373 -46.59 -33.68 0.92
C HIS A 373 -45.20 -33.09 1.05
N GLN A 374 -44.21 -33.87 0.60
CA GLN A 374 -42.85 -33.44 0.30
C GLN A 374 -42.87 -32.23 -0.62
N CYS A 375 -42.55 -31.06 -0.11
CA CYS A 375 -41.96 -30.03 -0.95
C CYS A 375 -40.53 -30.50 -1.32
N ARG A 376 -40.36 -30.90 -2.57
CA ARG A 376 -39.01 -31.16 -3.13
C ARG A 376 -38.15 -29.95 -2.87
N ALA A 377 -37.03 -30.15 -2.17
CA ALA A 377 -35.94 -29.19 -2.14
C ALA A 377 -35.62 -28.83 -3.60
N ALA A 378 -35.72 -27.57 -3.92
CA ALA A 378 -35.32 -27.08 -5.21
C ALA A 378 -33.83 -27.42 -5.43
N ASP A 379 -33.58 -28.10 -6.55
CA ASP A 379 -32.25 -28.43 -7.03
C ASP A 379 -31.45 -27.13 -7.25
N PHE A 380 -30.58 -26.78 -6.33
CA PHE A 380 -29.66 -25.64 -6.43
C PHE A 380 -28.51 -25.88 -7.43
N ASN A 381 -28.57 -26.95 -8.22
CA ASN A 381 -27.65 -27.25 -9.32
C ASN A 381 -28.13 -26.78 -10.68
N SER A 382 -28.90 -25.70 -10.74
CA SER A 382 -29.24 -25.11 -12.04
C SER A 382 -28.06 -24.24 -12.52
N PRO A 383 -27.50 -24.50 -13.72
CA PRO A 383 -26.41 -23.72 -14.29
C PRO A 383 -26.81 -22.30 -14.75
N ASP A 384 -28.01 -21.87 -14.52
CA ASP A 384 -28.60 -20.63 -15.04
C ASP A 384 -28.57 -19.42 -14.07
N MET A 385 -27.92 -19.52 -12.92
CA MET A 385 -27.60 -18.34 -12.13
C MET A 385 -26.28 -17.71 -12.61
N ALA A 386 -26.22 -17.33 -13.88
CA ALA A 386 -25.30 -16.33 -14.36
C ALA A 386 -25.65 -14.99 -13.70
N LEU A 387 -24.80 -14.52 -12.83
CA LEU A 387 -24.84 -13.15 -12.31
C LEU A 387 -24.83 -12.18 -13.50
N HIS A 388 -26.00 -11.68 -13.88
CA HIS A 388 -26.12 -10.51 -14.72
C HIS A 388 -25.60 -9.28 -13.92
N VAL A 389 -24.30 -9.11 -13.86
CA VAL A 389 -23.70 -7.82 -13.53
C VAL A 389 -23.78 -6.97 -14.79
N THR A 390 -24.87 -6.25 -14.95
CA THR A 390 -24.95 -5.16 -15.93
C THR A 390 -24.10 -4.02 -15.41
N MET A 391 -22.85 -3.96 -15.86
CA MET A 391 -22.04 -2.74 -15.74
C MET A 391 -22.48 -1.77 -16.84
N PRO A 392 -22.72 -0.47 -16.51
CA PRO A 392 -22.81 0.55 -17.54
C PRO A 392 -21.44 0.70 -18.23
N LEU A 393 -21.47 0.61 -19.56
CA LEU A 393 -20.36 0.98 -20.43
C LEU A 393 -20.20 2.50 -20.36
N LEU A 394 -19.07 2.95 -19.85
CA LEU A 394 -18.45 4.25 -20.14
C LEU A 394 -17.07 4.02 -20.73
#